data_186a1138a0a1d5f25f12954dee032e3f
#
_entry.id   186a1138a0a1d5f25f12954dee032e3f
#
_cell.length_a   1.000
_cell.length_b   1.000
_cell.length_c   1.000
_cell.angle_alpha   90.00
_cell.angle_beta   90.00
_cell.angle_gamma   90.00
#
_symmetry.space_group_name_H-M   'P 1'
#
loop_
_entity.id
_entity.type
_entity.pdbx_description
1 polymer ?
#
loop_
_entity_poly.entity_id
_entity_poly.type
_entity_poly.pdbx_seq_one_letter_code
_entity_poly.pdbx_strand_id
1 'polypeptide(L)'
;MKTAAMLSLISLFLLGAFSTAFADGASLDGAWKPRDYGTRIEIDGENILILWMNRPQLETTFTVTEEDGKTVLHLEKTGLRERGDQKDYAQITGLWVEDGQMHFVKVFDIAGEKSEVLSPTTESRYGNVTVVTEKELPRIEGVWKTKDRMDYTLKIEGEKISWRFAKYEWEGPVEFAVIHENWETDPDKFKIRPKNPAVDYFRGFTTFDYRDGKLHTEIPVYDAESPKLVFEKVE
;
A
#
# COMPACT_ATOMS: atom_id res chain seq x y z
N MET A 1 26.85 26.14 60.11
CA MET A 1 26.52 26.32 58.69
C MET A 1 26.50 24.96 58.02
N LYS A 2 25.32 24.46 57.65
CA LYS A 2 25.11 23.14 57.03
C LYS A 2 24.78 23.38 55.57
N THR A 3 25.65 22.92 54.70
CA THR A 3 25.46 22.97 53.23
C THR A 3 24.67 21.73 52.80
N ALA A 4 23.48 21.92 52.28
CA ALA A 4 22.65 20.87 51.70
C ALA A 4 23.06 20.65 50.22
N ALA A 5 23.49 19.45 49.90
CA ALA A 5 23.76 19.00 48.54
C ALA A 5 22.42 18.54 47.91
N MET A 6 22.03 19.21 46.84
CA MET A 6 20.87 18.88 46.05
C MET A 6 21.27 17.85 44.97
N LEU A 7 20.89 16.61 45.16
CA LEU A 7 21.04 15.57 44.14
C LEU A 7 19.93 15.75 43.09
N SER A 8 20.35 16.15 41.87
CA SER A 8 19.49 16.21 40.68
C SER A 8 19.43 14.81 40.06
N LEU A 9 18.25 14.18 40.15
CA LEU A 9 17.98 12.89 39.51
C LEU A 9 17.63 13.18 38.02
N ILE A 10 18.60 12.96 37.14
CA ILE A 10 18.37 12.97 35.72
C ILE A 10 17.78 11.62 35.35
N SER A 11 16.46 11.58 35.13
CA SER A 11 15.78 10.43 34.54
C SER A 11 16.11 10.38 33.05
N LEU A 12 17.04 9.49 32.72
CA LEU A 12 17.37 9.15 31.34
C LEU A 12 16.24 8.27 30.78
N PHE A 13 15.30 8.89 30.07
CA PHE A 13 14.36 8.13 29.21
C PHE A 13 15.17 7.56 28.03
N LEU A 14 15.58 6.30 28.16
CA LEU A 14 15.99 5.49 27.03
C LEU A 14 14.70 5.20 26.21
N LEU A 15 14.50 5.97 25.14
CA LEU A 15 13.67 5.54 24.03
C LEU A 15 14.40 4.35 23.37
N GLY A 16 14.09 3.16 23.83
CA GLY A 16 14.48 1.93 23.14
C GLY A 16 13.69 1.87 21.82
N ALA A 17 14.39 2.01 20.71
CA ALA A 17 13.88 1.52 19.44
C ALA A 17 13.71 0.01 19.61
N PHE A 18 12.48 -0.45 19.80
CA PHE A 18 12.15 -1.86 19.79
C PHE A 18 12.30 -2.34 18.34
N SER A 19 13.46 -2.89 18.02
CA SER A 19 13.59 -3.73 16.85
C SER A 19 12.72 -4.97 17.11
N THR A 20 11.68 -5.19 16.33
CA THR A 20 10.83 -6.38 16.36
C THR A 20 11.58 -7.57 15.75
N ALA A 21 12.68 -7.99 16.39
CA ALA A 21 13.39 -9.20 16.01
C ALA A 21 12.80 -10.37 16.80
N PHE A 22 12.38 -11.41 16.12
CA PHE A 22 11.97 -12.68 16.71
C PHE A 22 13.14 -13.35 17.44
N ALA A 23 12.86 -14.31 18.33
CA ALA A 23 13.85 -15.11 19.03
C ALA A 23 14.87 -15.80 18.10
N ASP A 24 14.51 -16.04 16.84
CA ASP A 24 15.38 -16.59 15.78
C ASP A 24 15.94 -15.54 14.81
N GLY A 25 15.81 -14.23 15.12
CA GLY A 25 16.35 -13.14 14.29
C GLY A 25 15.59 -12.87 12.99
N ALA A 26 14.44 -13.48 12.78
CA ALA A 26 13.57 -13.16 11.65
C ALA A 26 12.83 -11.84 11.89
N SER A 27 12.73 -10.99 10.86
CA SER A 27 11.95 -9.76 10.89
C SER A 27 10.48 -10.04 10.55
N LEU A 28 9.56 -9.34 11.22
CA LEU A 28 8.15 -9.30 10.80
C LEU A 28 7.96 -8.56 9.47
N ASP A 29 8.89 -7.64 9.18
CA ASP A 29 8.80 -6.79 8.01
C ASP A 29 8.74 -7.59 6.71
N GLY A 30 7.97 -7.07 5.78
CA GLY A 30 7.77 -7.67 4.48
C GLY A 30 6.33 -8.07 4.21
N ALA A 31 6.15 -8.94 3.26
CA ALA A 31 4.84 -9.37 2.82
C ALA A 31 4.55 -10.84 3.18
N TRP A 32 3.31 -11.09 3.56
CA TRP A 32 2.78 -12.38 3.96
C TRP A 32 1.53 -12.70 3.14
N LYS A 33 1.43 -13.90 2.59
CA LYS A 33 0.24 -14.33 1.85
C LYS A 33 -0.06 -15.82 2.07
N PRO A 34 -1.32 -16.26 1.91
CA PRO A 34 -1.63 -17.69 1.90
C PRO A 34 -1.06 -18.32 0.63
N ARG A 35 -0.95 -19.65 0.65
CA ARG A 35 -0.49 -20.43 -0.50
C ARG A 35 -1.34 -20.19 -1.73
N ASP A 36 -2.64 -20.12 -1.51
CA ASP A 36 -3.63 -19.92 -2.57
C ASP A 36 -4.08 -18.44 -2.60
N TYR A 37 -5.33 -18.21 -2.93
CA TYR A 37 -5.95 -16.91 -3.04
C TYR A 37 -6.50 -16.45 -1.69
N GLY A 38 -6.18 -15.24 -1.26
CA GLY A 38 -6.66 -14.76 0.04
C GLY A 38 -6.19 -13.37 0.45
N THR A 39 -6.03 -13.25 1.75
CA THR A 39 -5.53 -12.05 2.39
C THR A 39 -4.02 -11.91 2.19
N ARG A 40 -3.56 -10.71 1.88
CA ARG A 40 -2.15 -10.34 1.92
C ARG A 40 -1.93 -9.35 3.06
N ILE A 41 -0.88 -9.53 3.82
CA ILE A 41 -0.46 -8.62 4.89
C ILE A 41 0.91 -8.09 4.54
N GLU A 42 1.09 -6.77 4.62
CA GLU A 42 2.39 -6.11 4.45
C GLU A 42 2.73 -5.37 5.73
N ILE A 43 3.95 -5.55 6.24
CA ILE A 43 4.46 -4.95 7.47
C ILE A 43 5.70 -4.13 7.14
N ASP A 44 5.72 -2.90 7.66
CA ASP A 44 6.85 -1.96 7.59
C ASP A 44 6.99 -1.27 8.95
N GLY A 45 7.96 -1.73 9.76
CA GLY A 45 8.16 -1.32 11.13
C GLY A 45 6.92 -1.59 12.00
N GLU A 46 6.28 -0.54 12.50
CA GLU A 46 5.06 -0.63 13.32
C GLU A 46 3.76 -0.53 12.50
N ASN A 47 3.86 -0.37 11.19
CA ASN A 47 2.72 -0.23 10.31
C ASN A 47 2.36 -1.58 9.68
N ILE A 48 1.07 -1.84 9.59
CA ILE A 48 0.51 -3.02 8.96
C ILE A 48 -0.58 -2.63 7.96
N LEU A 49 -0.49 -3.18 6.75
CA LEU A 49 -1.46 -3.03 5.69
C LEU A 49 -2.05 -4.40 5.35
N ILE A 50 -3.36 -4.54 5.50
CA ILE A 50 -4.10 -5.76 5.20
C ILE A 50 -4.88 -5.56 3.91
N LEU A 51 -4.64 -6.43 2.93
CA LEU A 51 -5.25 -6.39 1.62
C LEU A 51 -6.07 -7.66 1.36
N TRP A 52 -7.15 -7.50 0.61
CA TRP A 52 -7.90 -8.60 0.01
C TRP A 52 -7.93 -8.39 -1.51
N MET A 53 -7.44 -9.37 -2.28
CA MET A 53 -7.32 -9.24 -3.74
C MET A 53 -6.56 -7.97 -4.16
N ASN A 54 -5.46 -7.66 -3.46
CA ASN A 54 -4.66 -6.44 -3.61
C ASN A 54 -5.42 -5.13 -3.35
N ARG A 55 -6.60 -5.20 -2.69
CA ARG A 55 -7.37 -4.01 -2.27
C ARG A 55 -7.18 -3.82 -0.77
N PRO A 56 -6.72 -2.66 -0.32
CA PRO A 56 -6.60 -2.33 1.09
C PRO A 56 -7.94 -2.49 1.82
N GLN A 57 -7.90 -3.21 2.92
CA GLN A 57 -9.02 -3.42 3.82
C GLN A 57 -8.81 -2.69 5.14
N LEU A 58 -7.56 -2.64 5.60
CA LEU A 58 -7.17 -1.99 6.84
C LEU A 58 -5.72 -1.54 6.74
N GLU A 59 -5.46 -0.32 7.17
CA GLU A 59 -4.13 0.21 7.46
C GLU A 59 -4.15 0.70 8.91
N THR A 60 -3.21 0.21 9.73
CA THR A 60 -3.14 0.52 11.15
C THR A 60 -1.73 0.27 11.70
N THR A 61 -1.52 0.62 12.95
CA THR A 61 -0.32 0.26 13.71
C THR A 61 -0.58 -0.95 14.59
N PHE A 62 0.49 -1.56 15.10
CA PHE A 62 0.40 -2.69 16.01
C PHE A 62 1.51 -2.66 17.05
N THR A 63 1.30 -3.40 18.14
CA THR A 63 2.31 -3.74 19.13
C THR A 63 2.48 -5.25 19.19
N VAL A 64 3.60 -5.71 19.73
CA VAL A 64 3.94 -7.13 19.76
C VAL A 64 4.08 -7.62 21.20
N THR A 65 3.56 -8.81 21.48
CA THR A 65 3.83 -9.56 22.71
C THR A 65 4.22 -10.99 22.39
N GLU A 66 4.98 -11.60 23.30
CA GLU A 66 5.28 -13.04 23.23
C GLU A 66 4.35 -13.79 24.19
N GLU A 67 3.54 -14.72 23.68
CA GLU A 67 2.55 -15.48 24.41
C GLU A 67 2.63 -16.96 24.02
N ASP A 68 2.93 -17.84 24.97
CA ASP A 68 2.98 -19.30 24.76
C ASP A 68 3.83 -19.74 23.55
N GLY A 69 4.95 -19.03 23.30
CA GLY A 69 5.86 -19.31 22.17
C GLY A 69 5.39 -18.75 20.81
N LYS A 70 4.39 -17.87 20.83
CA LYS A 70 3.88 -17.15 19.68
C LYS A 70 4.15 -15.68 19.78
N THR A 71 4.49 -15.07 18.65
CA THR A 71 4.57 -13.62 18.54
C THR A 71 3.21 -13.06 18.16
N VAL A 72 2.50 -12.47 19.11
CA VAL A 72 1.13 -11.95 18.91
C VAL A 72 1.19 -10.48 18.54
N LEU A 73 0.47 -10.10 17.47
CA LEU A 73 0.36 -8.73 16.98
C LEU A 73 -0.98 -8.14 17.43
N HIS A 74 -0.93 -7.11 18.27
CA HIS A 74 -2.08 -6.38 18.76
C HIS A 74 -2.31 -5.14 17.90
N LEU A 75 -3.34 -5.16 17.08
CA LEU A 75 -3.68 -4.07 16.17
C LEU A 75 -4.39 -2.92 16.91
N GLU A 76 -4.03 -1.68 16.59
CA GLU A 76 -4.74 -0.49 17.10
C GLU A 76 -6.19 -0.43 16.57
N LYS A 77 -6.41 -0.84 15.33
CA LYS A 77 -7.73 -0.98 14.71
C LYS A 77 -7.90 -2.39 14.17
N THR A 78 -9.08 -2.97 14.38
CA THR A 78 -9.39 -4.37 13.99
C THR A 78 -10.52 -4.50 12.96
N GLY A 79 -11.26 -3.42 12.70
CA GLY A 79 -12.37 -3.42 11.74
C GLY A 79 -11.86 -3.45 10.30
N LEU A 80 -12.29 -4.44 9.54
CA LEU A 80 -12.05 -4.51 8.10
C LEU A 80 -13.11 -3.70 7.34
N ARG A 81 -12.70 -3.12 6.21
CA ARG A 81 -13.59 -2.30 5.39
C ARG A 81 -14.72 -3.15 4.80
N GLU A 82 -15.93 -2.61 4.80
CA GLU A 82 -17.07 -3.23 4.13
C GLU A 82 -16.81 -3.48 2.64
N ARG A 83 -17.28 -4.61 2.16
CA ARG A 83 -17.25 -4.95 0.75
C ARG A 83 -18.60 -4.64 0.10
N GLY A 84 -18.73 -3.47 -0.52
CA GLY A 84 -19.89 -3.10 -1.36
C GLY A 84 -21.22 -3.11 -0.59
N ASP A 85 -22.28 -3.61 -1.20
CA ASP A 85 -23.64 -3.65 -0.64
C ASP A 85 -23.84 -4.74 0.44
N GLN A 86 -22.82 -5.54 0.73
CA GLN A 86 -22.88 -6.55 1.77
C GLN A 86 -22.51 -5.91 3.10
N LYS A 87 -23.50 -5.81 4.00
CA LYS A 87 -23.37 -5.34 5.39
C LYS A 87 -22.69 -6.37 6.29
N ASP A 88 -21.76 -7.16 5.77
CA ASP A 88 -21.05 -8.17 6.55
C ASP A 88 -19.74 -7.54 7.06
N TYR A 89 -19.82 -6.96 8.25
CA TYR A 89 -18.64 -6.43 8.94
C TYR A 89 -17.74 -7.58 9.33
N ALA A 90 -16.45 -7.42 9.10
CA ALA A 90 -15.46 -8.34 9.62
C ALA A 90 -14.56 -7.62 10.62
N GLN A 91 -14.24 -8.32 11.70
CA GLN A 91 -13.24 -7.89 12.67
C GLN A 91 -12.12 -8.90 12.75
N ILE A 92 -10.90 -8.40 12.89
CA ILE A 92 -9.73 -9.22 13.16
C ILE A 92 -9.76 -9.55 14.66
N THR A 93 -9.75 -10.84 14.97
CA THR A 93 -9.80 -11.35 16.34
C THR A 93 -8.51 -12.05 16.75
N GLY A 94 -7.62 -12.35 15.80
CA GLY A 94 -6.32 -12.95 16.06
C GLY A 94 -5.33 -12.69 14.94
N LEU A 95 -4.12 -12.32 15.32
CA LEU A 95 -2.98 -12.20 14.42
C LEU A 95 -1.71 -12.56 15.19
N TRP A 96 -1.06 -13.66 14.83
CA TRP A 96 0.17 -14.09 15.47
C TRP A 96 1.09 -14.81 14.50
N VAL A 97 2.37 -14.88 14.84
CA VAL A 97 3.36 -15.68 14.11
C VAL A 97 3.81 -16.85 15.00
N GLU A 98 3.81 -18.03 14.41
CA GLU A 98 4.23 -19.30 15.02
C GLU A 98 4.92 -20.12 13.93
N ASP A 99 6.06 -20.74 14.25
CA ASP A 99 6.84 -21.57 13.31
C ASP A 99 7.12 -20.90 11.95
N GLY A 100 7.36 -19.59 11.94
CA GLY A 100 7.64 -18.80 10.73
C GLY A 100 6.44 -18.60 9.82
N GLN A 101 5.23 -18.89 10.29
CA GLN A 101 3.98 -18.64 9.59
C GLN A 101 3.11 -17.63 10.36
N MET A 102 2.41 -16.79 9.64
CA MET A 102 1.48 -15.83 10.23
C MET A 102 0.07 -16.40 10.20
N HIS A 103 -0.56 -16.48 11.35
CA HIS A 103 -1.94 -16.91 11.53
C HIS A 103 -2.84 -15.68 11.63
N PHE A 104 -3.86 -15.63 10.81
CA PHE A 104 -4.80 -14.53 10.70
C PHE A 104 -6.22 -15.02 10.89
N VAL A 105 -6.89 -14.50 11.92
CA VAL A 105 -8.27 -14.86 12.25
C VAL A 105 -9.15 -13.64 12.17
N LYS A 106 -10.25 -13.76 11.45
CA LYS A 106 -11.29 -12.75 11.29
C LYS A 106 -12.66 -13.34 11.52
N VAL A 107 -13.54 -12.56 12.13
CA VAL A 107 -14.95 -12.92 12.38
C VAL A 107 -15.84 -12.00 11.56
N PHE A 108 -16.74 -12.59 10.81
CA PHE A 108 -17.77 -11.92 10.06
C PHE A 108 -19.10 -11.99 10.83
N ASP A 109 -19.89 -10.94 10.80
CA ASP A 109 -21.20 -10.89 11.48
C ASP A 109 -22.15 -12.02 11.01
N ILE A 110 -22.13 -12.34 9.72
CA ILE A 110 -23.01 -13.33 9.11
C ILE A 110 -22.30 -14.67 8.88
N ALA A 111 -21.06 -14.63 8.32
CA ALA A 111 -20.35 -15.84 7.90
C ALA A 111 -19.55 -16.52 9.04
N GLY A 112 -19.45 -15.89 10.21
CA GLY A 112 -18.72 -16.41 11.36
C GLY A 112 -17.20 -16.32 11.20
N GLU A 113 -16.47 -17.14 11.98
CA GLU A 113 -15.02 -17.13 12.04
C GLU A 113 -14.38 -17.76 10.80
N LYS A 114 -13.33 -17.11 10.32
CA LYS A 114 -12.43 -17.64 9.27
C LYS A 114 -10.99 -17.44 9.67
N SER A 115 -10.18 -18.47 9.51
CA SER A 115 -8.74 -18.42 9.73
C SER A 115 -7.96 -18.70 8.45
N GLU A 116 -6.85 -18.00 8.30
CA GLU A 116 -5.91 -18.16 7.18
C GLU A 116 -4.49 -18.32 7.75
N VAL A 117 -3.65 -19.11 7.08
CA VAL A 117 -2.23 -19.22 7.38
C VAL A 117 -1.46 -18.63 6.22
N LEU A 118 -0.58 -17.67 6.54
CA LEU A 118 0.19 -16.91 5.57
C LEU A 118 1.68 -17.24 5.74
N SER A 119 2.38 -17.34 4.61
CA SER A 119 3.83 -17.51 4.57
C SER A 119 4.49 -16.23 4.07
N PRO A 120 5.75 -15.96 4.46
CA PRO A 120 6.52 -14.87 3.89
C PRO A 120 6.59 -14.97 2.37
N THR A 121 6.53 -13.85 1.68
CA THR A 121 6.60 -13.80 0.22
C THR A 121 7.36 -12.59 -0.28
N THR A 122 8.13 -12.77 -1.33
CA THR A 122 8.77 -11.69 -2.10
C THR A 122 7.95 -11.27 -3.32
N GLU A 123 6.80 -11.92 -3.54
CA GLU A 123 5.93 -11.60 -4.66
C GLU A 123 5.34 -10.21 -4.50
N SER A 124 5.44 -9.39 -5.54
CA SER A 124 4.85 -8.06 -5.56
C SER A 124 3.31 -8.13 -5.49
N ARG A 125 2.69 -7.23 -4.72
CA ARG A 125 1.23 -7.06 -4.72
C ARG A 125 0.65 -6.65 -6.09
N TYR A 126 1.49 -6.17 -6.97
CA TYR A 126 1.12 -5.83 -8.35
C TYR A 126 1.13 -7.03 -9.30
N GLY A 127 1.44 -8.23 -8.79
CA GLY A 127 1.56 -9.46 -9.56
C GLY A 127 2.99 -9.71 -10.05
N ASN A 128 3.13 -10.34 -11.23
CA ASN A 128 4.42 -10.65 -11.82
C ASN A 128 5.06 -9.41 -12.45
N VAL A 129 5.53 -8.50 -11.60
CA VAL A 129 6.13 -7.22 -11.99
C VAL A 129 7.32 -6.88 -11.10
N THR A 130 8.22 -6.06 -11.63
CA THR A 130 9.32 -5.45 -10.88
C THR A 130 8.97 -4.00 -10.57
N VAL A 131 9.03 -3.61 -9.28
CA VAL A 131 8.86 -2.21 -8.87
C VAL A 131 10.16 -1.46 -9.14
N VAL A 132 10.07 -0.35 -9.87
CA VAL A 132 11.22 0.45 -10.35
C VAL A 132 11.02 1.95 -10.12
N THR A 133 10.19 2.30 -9.16
CA THR A 133 9.75 3.70 -8.95
C THR A 133 10.92 4.68 -8.92
N GLU A 134 11.89 4.47 -8.06
CA GLU A 134 13.03 5.38 -7.90
C GLU A 134 13.82 5.60 -9.19
N LYS A 135 14.02 4.53 -9.96
CA LYS A 135 14.77 4.56 -11.22
C LYS A 135 14.07 5.36 -12.30
N GLU A 136 12.73 5.24 -12.38
CA GLU A 136 11.95 5.82 -13.49
C GLU A 136 11.33 7.18 -13.16
N LEU A 137 11.31 7.58 -11.87
CA LEU A 137 10.79 8.88 -11.44
C LEU A 137 11.31 10.08 -12.26
N PRO A 138 12.62 10.22 -12.52
CA PRO A 138 13.13 11.38 -13.26
C PRO A 138 12.56 11.49 -14.68
N ARG A 139 12.11 10.38 -15.26
CA ARG A 139 11.51 10.36 -16.60
C ARG A 139 10.09 10.90 -16.62
N ILE A 140 9.36 10.71 -15.52
CA ILE A 140 7.93 11.03 -15.44
C ILE A 140 7.61 12.27 -14.62
N GLU A 141 8.51 12.72 -13.74
CA GLU A 141 8.32 13.97 -12.99
C GLU A 141 8.06 15.15 -13.89
N GLY A 142 7.12 16.03 -13.50
CA GLY A 142 6.77 17.24 -14.20
C GLY A 142 5.29 17.37 -14.53
N VAL A 143 4.97 18.23 -15.47
CA VAL A 143 3.60 18.54 -15.89
C VAL A 143 3.33 17.90 -17.24
N TRP A 144 2.17 17.24 -17.34
CA TRP A 144 1.72 16.51 -18.51
C TRP A 144 0.33 17.00 -18.94
N LYS A 145 0.10 17.15 -20.24
CA LYS A 145 -1.20 17.59 -20.77
C LYS A 145 -1.67 16.70 -21.89
N THR A 146 -2.99 16.50 -21.96
CA THR A 146 -3.62 15.89 -23.14
C THR A 146 -3.57 16.83 -24.32
N LYS A 147 -3.40 16.28 -25.51
CA LYS A 147 -3.58 17.01 -26.77
C LYS A 147 -5.01 17.02 -27.28
N ASP A 148 -5.85 16.20 -26.70
CA ASP A 148 -7.24 16.01 -27.13
C ASP A 148 -8.15 17.11 -26.66
N ARG A 149 -9.44 17.02 -27.11
CA ARG A 149 -10.49 17.95 -26.66
C ARG A 149 -10.79 17.87 -25.16
N MET A 150 -10.33 16.79 -24.51
CA MET A 150 -10.38 16.64 -23.06
C MET A 150 -9.14 17.31 -22.45
N ASP A 151 -9.30 18.51 -21.92
CA ASP A 151 -8.21 19.30 -21.34
C ASP A 151 -7.84 18.79 -19.94
N TYR A 152 -7.16 17.65 -19.89
CA TYR A 152 -6.58 17.13 -18.63
C TYR A 152 -5.14 17.59 -18.48
N THR A 153 -4.79 17.95 -17.25
CA THR A 153 -3.41 18.19 -16.82
C THR A 153 -3.09 17.27 -15.68
N LEU A 154 -1.93 16.60 -15.76
CA LEU A 154 -1.35 15.84 -14.66
C LEU A 154 -0.13 16.58 -14.11
N LYS A 155 0.13 16.44 -12.82
CA LYS A 155 1.35 16.90 -12.15
C LYS A 155 1.92 15.73 -11.36
N ILE A 156 3.16 15.35 -11.64
CA ILE A 156 3.89 14.28 -10.97
C ILE A 156 5.06 14.91 -10.20
N GLU A 157 5.05 14.74 -8.88
CA GLU A 157 6.07 15.24 -7.95
C GLU A 157 6.46 14.12 -6.99
N GLY A 158 7.69 13.60 -7.13
CA GLY A 158 8.09 12.39 -6.44
C GLY A 158 7.11 11.25 -6.74
N GLU A 159 6.76 10.48 -5.75
CA GLU A 159 5.81 9.35 -5.88
C GLU A 159 4.33 9.76 -5.80
N LYS A 160 4.00 11.01 -6.13
CA LYS A 160 2.65 11.55 -6.05
C LYS A 160 2.19 12.12 -7.38
N ILE A 161 0.95 11.81 -7.76
CA ILE A 161 0.30 12.30 -8.95
C ILE A 161 -0.97 13.07 -8.58
N SER A 162 -1.12 14.26 -9.15
CA SER A 162 -2.33 15.06 -9.06
C SER A 162 -2.85 15.35 -10.47
N TRP A 163 -4.13 15.57 -10.63
CA TRP A 163 -4.74 15.89 -11.93
C TRP A 163 -5.81 16.96 -11.80
N ARG A 164 -6.10 17.60 -12.90
CA ARG A 164 -7.24 18.48 -13.04
C ARG A 164 -7.82 18.38 -14.44
N PHE A 165 -9.10 18.61 -14.55
CA PHE A 165 -9.81 18.75 -15.82
C PHE A 165 -10.07 20.24 -16.12
N ALA A 166 -9.58 20.72 -17.25
CA ALA A 166 -9.72 22.12 -17.67
C ALA A 166 -9.26 23.10 -16.55
N LYS A 167 -10.17 23.99 -16.14
CA LYS A 167 -9.94 25.00 -15.09
C LYS A 167 -10.42 24.61 -13.70
N TYR A 168 -10.90 23.36 -13.54
CA TYR A 168 -11.35 22.89 -12.23
C TYR A 168 -10.16 22.78 -11.23
N GLU A 169 -10.48 22.61 -9.97
CA GLU A 169 -9.48 22.44 -8.93
C GLU A 169 -8.66 21.17 -9.14
N TRP A 170 -7.46 21.16 -8.57
CA TRP A 170 -6.62 19.97 -8.57
C TRP A 170 -7.24 18.88 -7.69
N GLU A 171 -7.26 17.67 -8.18
CA GLU A 171 -7.60 16.46 -7.44
C GLU A 171 -6.33 15.68 -7.11
N GLY A 172 -6.35 14.88 -6.03
CA GLY A 172 -5.19 14.19 -5.49
C GLY A 172 -4.54 14.99 -4.33
N PRO A 173 -3.27 14.79 -4.00
CA PRO A 173 -2.36 13.85 -4.65
C PRO A 173 -2.63 12.38 -4.30
N VAL A 174 -2.33 11.50 -5.23
CA VAL A 174 -2.41 10.05 -5.06
C VAL A 174 -1.02 9.46 -5.14
N GLU A 175 -0.65 8.60 -4.18
CA GLU A 175 0.61 7.86 -4.20
C GLU A 175 0.58 6.73 -5.23
N PHE A 176 1.68 6.58 -5.95
CA PHE A 176 1.79 5.57 -6.99
C PHE A 176 3.12 4.80 -6.91
N ALA A 177 3.13 3.65 -7.55
CA ALA A 177 4.34 2.89 -7.85
C ALA A 177 4.55 2.80 -9.36
N VAL A 178 5.80 2.83 -9.79
CA VAL A 178 6.20 2.53 -11.17
C VAL A 178 6.65 1.10 -11.24
N ILE A 179 6.12 0.36 -12.21
CA ILE A 179 6.36 -1.07 -12.35
C ILE A 179 6.72 -1.44 -13.79
N HIS A 180 7.64 -2.41 -13.94
CA HIS A 180 7.82 -3.15 -15.18
C HIS A 180 7.09 -4.48 -15.11
N GLU A 181 6.33 -4.80 -16.13
CA GLU A 181 5.76 -6.14 -16.27
C GLU A 181 6.86 -7.11 -16.69
N ASN A 182 7.03 -8.23 -15.99
CA ASN A 182 8.18 -9.12 -16.16
C ASN A 182 8.24 -9.83 -17.54
N TRP A 183 7.16 -9.77 -18.33
CA TRP A 183 7.14 -10.24 -19.71
C TRP A 183 7.44 -9.13 -20.74
N GLU A 184 7.45 -7.87 -20.31
CA GLU A 184 7.79 -6.76 -21.21
C GLU A 184 9.31 -6.69 -21.39
N THR A 185 9.75 -6.83 -22.63
CA THR A 185 11.16 -6.82 -22.97
C THR A 185 11.69 -5.44 -23.31
N ASP A 186 10.79 -4.47 -23.51
CA ASP A 186 11.15 -3.09 -23.82
C ASP A 186 11.43 -2.31 -22.53
N PRO A 187 12.69 -1.92 -22.25
CA PRO A 187 13.04 -1.20 -21.02
C PRO A 187 12.45 0.21 -20.97
N ASP A 188 11.94 0.72 -22.08
CA ASP A 188 11.32 2.04 -22.18
C ASP A 188 9.81 2.01 -21.95
N LYS A 189 9.25 0.86 -21.65
CA LYS A 189 7.85 0.70 -21.28
C LYS A 189 7.69 0.34 -19.82
N PHE A 190 6.83 1.05 -19.12
CA PHE A 190 6.46 0.77 -17.75
C PHE A 190 5.05 1.29 -17.44
N LYS A 191 4.52 0.89 -16.29
CA LYS A 191 3.20 1.30 -15.83
C LYS A 191 3.30 2.09 -14.53
N ILE A 192 2.43 3.07 -14.38
CA ILE A 192 2.21 3.81 -13.13
C ILE A 192 0.91 3.30 -12.55
N ARG A 193 0.95 2.76 -11.32
CA ARG A 193 -0.23 2.24 -10.62
C ARG A 193 -0.37 2.89 -9.25
N PRO A 194 -1.57 3.25 -8.80
CA PRO A 194 -1.80 3.71 -7.44
C PRO A 194 -1.30 2.70 -6.41
N LYS A 195 -0.63 3.18 -5.35
CA LYS A 195 -0.24 2.32 -4.22
C LYS A 195 -1.45 1.79 -3.47
N ASN A 196 -2.50 2.60 -3.38
CA ASN A 196 -3.74 2.22 -2.73
C ASN A 196 -4.95 2.31 -3.68
N PRO A 197 -5.23 1.26 -4.47
CA PRO A 197 -6.30 1.29 -5.47
C PRO A 197 -7.72 1.36 -4.87
N ALA A 198 -7.90 1.22 -3.56
CA ALA A 198 -9.22 1.31 -2.93
C ALA A 198 -9.60 2.73 -2.50
N VAL A 199 -8.60 3.57 -2.19
CA VAL A 199 -8.80 4.98 -1.80
C VAL A 199 -8.58 5.90 -2.99
N ASP A 200 -7.67 5.51 -3.85
CA ASP A 200 -7.11 6.29 -4.93
C ASP A 200 -7.79 5.96 -6.25
N TYR A 201 -9.12 5.95 -6.26
CA TYR A 201 -9.81 6.08 -7.53
C TYR A 201 -9.44 7.46 -8.09
N PHE A 202 -8.43 7.50 -8.96
CA PHE A 202 -8.41 8.54 -9.98
C PHE A 202 -9.78 8.52 -10.62
N ARG A 203 -10.64 9.47 -10.38
CA ARG A 203 -11.99 9.47 -10.99
C ARG A 203 -11.86 9.11 -12.47
N GLY A 204 -11.87 7.81 -12.76
CA GLY A 204 -11.71 7.27 -14.09
C GLY A 204 -10.33 6.76 -14.50
N PHE A 205 -9.22 7.10 -13.85
CA PHE A 205 -7.92 6.56 -14.23
C PHE A 205 -7.51 5.43 -13.29
N THR A 206 -7.19 4.25 -13.83
CA THR A 206 -6.73 3.10 -13.02
C THR A 206 -5.24 2.88 -13.14
N THR A 207 -4.66 3.20 -14.30
CA THR A 207 -3.23 3.06 -14.59
C THR A 207 -2.83 4.03 -15.68
N PHE A 208 -1.54 4.37 -15.72
CA PHE A 208 -0.92 5.01 -16.88
C PHE A 208 0.15 4.09 -17.44
N ASP A 209 0.19 3.92 -18.76
CA ASP A 209 1.25 3.24 -19.47
C ASP A 209 2.21 4.30 -20.01
N TYR A 210 3.49 4.23 -19.60
CA TYR A 210 4.54 5.04 -20.22
C TYR A 210 5.12 4.30 -21.42
N ARG A 211 5.12 4.93 -22.57
CA ARG A 211 5.73 4.44 -23.80
C ARG A 211 5.95 5.60 -24.79
N ASP A 212 7.00 5.52 -25.57
CA ASP A 212 7.34 6.54 -26.59
C ASP A 212 7.42 7.97 -26.01
N GLY A 213 7.89 8.11 -24.74
CA GLY A 213 7.98 9.39 -24.04
C GLY A 213 6.66 10.00 -23.65
N LYS A 214 5.57 9.25 -23.65
CA LYS A 214 4.20 9.72 -23.35
C LYS A 214 3.52 8.84 -22.31
N LEU A 215 2.55 9.41 -21.60
CA LEU A 215 1.67 8.68 -20.72
C LEU A 215 0.34 8.39 -21.42
N HIS A 216 -0.05 7.13 -21.42
CA HIS A 216 -1.30 6.65 -22.01
C HIS A 216 -2.19 6.12 -20.91
N THR A 217 -3.48 6.42 -20.97
CA THR A 217 -4.49 5.85 -20.07
C THR A 217 -5.82 5.68 -20.79
N GLU A 218 -6.69 4.88 -20.19
CA GLU A 218 -8.08 4.74 -20.63
C GLU A 218 -8.99 5.15 -19.47
N ILE A 219 -10.03 5.90 -19.77
CA ILE A 219 -11.08 6.22 -18.80
C ILE A 219 -12.14 5.13 -18.91
N PRO A 220 -12.33 4.27 -17.89
CA PRO A 220 -13.38 3.25 -17.95
C PRO A 220 -14.75 3.92 -17.98
N VAL A 221 -15.53 3.65 -19.03
CA VAL A 221 -16.90 4.12 -19.18
C VAL A 221 -17.80 2.90 -19.23
N TYR A 222 -18.90 2.92 -18.46
CA TYR A 222 -19.92 1.88 -18.55
C TYR A 222 -20.65 1.99 -19.90
N ASP A 223 -20.75 0.89 -20.61
CA ASP A 223 -21.54 0.72 -21.86
C ASP A 223 -21.04 1.51 -23.08
N ALA A 224 -19.81 2.00 -23.09
CA ALA A 224 -19.22 2.68 -24.23
C ALA A 224 -17.75 2.29 -24.43
N GLU A 225 -17.20 2.54 -25.61
CA GLU A 225 -15.77 2.42 -25.82
C GLU A 225 -15.03 3.44 -24.94
N SER A 226 -14.11 2.94 -24.08
CA SER A 226 -13.36 3.79 -23.16
C SER A 226 -12.47 4.78 -23.91
N PRO A 227 -12.60 6.09 -23.67
CA PRO A 227 -11.76 7.07 -24.33
C PRO A 227 -10.29 6.87 -23.93
N LYS A 228 -9.42 6.82 -24.93
CA LYS A 228 -7.97 6.72 -24.78
C LYS A 228 -7.38 8.13 -24.72
N LEU A 229 -6.66 8.42 -23.65
CA LEU A 229 -5.98 9.68 -23.46
C LEU A 229 -4.47 9.51 -23.63
N VAL A 230 -3.85 10.48 -24.27
CA VAL A 230 -2.38 10.55 -24.42
C VAL A 230 -1.93 11.88 -23.84
N PHE A 231 -1.02 11.81 -22.89
CA PHE A 231 -0.41 12.98 -22.26
C PHE A 231 1.00 13.17 -22.76
N GLU A 232 1.35 14.39 -23.08
CA GLU A 232 2.69 14.81 -23.43
C GLU A 232 3.25 15.70 -22.33
N LYS A 233 4.55 15.53 -22.04
CA LYS A 233 5.25 16.33 -21.05
C LYS A 233 5.41 17.76 -21.57
N VAL A 234 5.09 18.73 -20.72
CA VAL A 234 5.16 20.16 -21.06
C VAL A 234 6.19 20.91 -20.21
N GLU A 235 6.53 20.37 -19.04
CA GLU A 235 7.55 20.89 -18.13
C GLU A 235 8.17 19.74 -17.32
#